data_51e0b965e3ec0b58be0d6744f6bc36e5
#
_entry.id   51e0b965e3ec0b58be0d6744f6bc36e5
#
_cell.length_a   1.000
_cell.length_b   1.000
_cell.length_c   1.000
_cell.angle_alpha   90.00
_cell.angle_beta   90.00
_cell.angle_gamma   90.00
#
_symmetry.space_group_name_H-M   'P 1'
#
loop_
_entity.id
_entity.type
_entity.pdbx_description
1 polymer ?
#
loop_
_entity_poly.entity_id
_entity_poly.type
_entity_poly.pdbx_seq_one_letter_code
_entity_poly.pdbx_strand_id
1 'polypeptide(L)'
;MDYYLLTDMAAQIGYELAVSGAETFRIEETMRRVLAAYGIECEAFAIPNCVMVSLETDNGKPLMVMKRVGFHGNDLDAVERLNALSRRICAETPDPAVAAQWLEETRNDRRSYSVPVYYLGNLLAASGFCPVFGGTLRDSLWAGLLGLIIGFVTRRMDKLEANPFFSTIAAAFAMAVPAYLAAAFGLVDYADAVIIGSLMILVPGLLITNSMRDIIYGDTNSGVNRIVQVLLSALAIAMGTAAAWHITSSLYGQTAASTLSYPFWLQAIAIAVACTGFVILFNVHGWGRCLCALGGVVTWMAYLLCGELGLGPYGANFIAAAVAAAYAEGMARARKYPVTSYQVISAVPLLPGAGIYYTMSLGLNGSTQLALQRGFATAGIAGSIAAAILLVSSVVRLFTAQRKK
;
A
#
# COMPACT_ATOMS: atom_id res chain seq x y z
N MET A 1 -3.98 -33.34 22.30
CA MET A 1 -4.06 -32.01 21.63
C MET A 1 -4.31 -32.26 20.16
N ASP A 2 -5.20 -31.50 19.51
CA ASP A 2 -5.42 -31.64 18.08
C ASP A 2 -4.42 -30.74 17.29
N TYR A 3 -3.25 -31.32 17.02
CA TYR A 3 -2.16 -30.62 16.29
C TYR A 3 -2.57 -30.22 14.88
N TYR A 4 -3.38 -31.04 14.20
CA TYR A 4 -3.80 -30.77 12.84
C TYR A 4 -4.70 -29.55 12.78
N LEU A 5 -5.71 -29.48 13.65
CA LEU A 5 -6.64 -28.35 13.72
C LEU A 5 -5.92 -27.04 14.07
N LEU A 6 -5.00 -27.08 15.05
CA LEU A 6 -4.21 -25.90 15.45
C LEU A 6 -3.28 -25.42 14.34
N THR A 7 -2.63 -26.34 13.64
CA THR A 7 -1.72 -25.99 12.54
C THR A 7 -2.49 -25.40 11.34
N ASP A 8 -3.62 -26.02 10.99
CA ASP A 8 -4.47 -25.51 9.90
C ASP A 8 -5.06 -24.15 10.24
N MET A 9 -5.52 -23.94 11.48
CA MET A 9 -6.01 -22.65 11.97
C MET A 9 -4.92 -21.57 11.91
N ALA A 10 -3.71 -21.86 12.39
CA ALA A 10 -2.60 -20.92 12.33
C ALA A 10 -2.23 -20.57 10.88
N ALA A 11 -2.15 -21.57 9.99
CA ALA A 11 -1.92 -21.38 8.57
C ALA A 11 -3.06 -20.59 7.91
N GLN A 12 -4.32 -20.79 8.33
CA GLN A 12 -5.46 -20.03 7.83
C GLN A 12 -5.42 -18.56 8.26
N ILE A 13 -5.05 -18.27 9.53
CA ILE A 13 -4.83 -16.89 9.99
C ILE A 13 -3.71 -16.23 9.16
N GLY A 14 -2.61 -16.94 8.93
CA GLY A 14 -1.51 -16.47 8.08
C GLY A 14 -1.97 -16.19 6.65
N TYR A 15 -2.76 -17.08 6.06
CA TYR A 15 -3.34 -16.91 4.73
C TYR A 15 -4.25 -15.68 4.63
N GLU A 16 -5.18 -15.52 5.57
CA GLU A 16 -6.08 -14.36 5.59
C GLU A 16 -5.31 -13.03 5.75
N LEU A 17 -4.26 -13.01 6.58
CA LEU A 17 -3.36 -11.87 6.71
C LEU A 17 -2.63 -11.57 5.40
N ALA A 18 -2.11 -12.60 4.71
CA ALA A 18 -1.41 -12.45 3.43
C ALA A 18 -2.33 -11.90 2.34
N VAL A 19 -3.55 -12.45 2.21
CA VAL A 19 -4.57 -11.97 1.27
C VAL A 19 -4.99 -10.54 1.57
N SER A 20 -5.01 -10.13 2.84
CA SER A 20 -5.37 -8.78 3.27
C SER A 20 -4.23 -7.75 3.13
N GLY A 21 -3.04 -8.18 2.70
CA GLY A 21 -1.90 -7.29 2.45
C GLY A 21 -1.02 -7.03 3.67
N ALA A 22 -1.04 -7.92 4.67
CA ALA A 22 -0.11 -7.84 5.81
C ALA A 22 1.34 -8.07 5.39
N GLU A 23 2.26 -7.56 6.19
CA GLU A 23 3.70 -7.72 6.02
C GLU A 23 4.14 -9.17 6.28
N THR A 24 5.09 -9.68 5.49
CA THR A 24 5.60 -11.05 5.58
C THR A 24 6.02 -11.43 7.01
N PHE A 25 6.85 -10.60 7.64
CA PHE A 25 7.29 -10.81 9.02
C PHE A 25 6.11 -10.91 10.02
N ARG A 26 5.07 -10.09 9.83
CA ARG A 26 3.89 -10.10 10.70
C ARG A 26 3.07 -11.38 10.54
N ILE A 27 2.98 -11.89 9.33
CA ILE A 27 2.28 -13.15 9.03
C ILE A 27 2.96 -14.29 9.80
N GLU A 28 4.28 -14.42 9.65
CA GLU A 28 5.07 -15.45 10.33
C GLU A 28 5.01 -15.32 11.87
N GLU A 29 5.20 -14.10 12.37
CA GLU A 29 5.16 -13.84 13.81
C GLU A 29 3.79 -14.19 14.40
N THR A 30 2.69 -13.88 13.67
CA THR A 30 1.33 -14.20 14.15
C THR A 30 1.11 -15.70 14.23
N MET A 31 1.51 -16.45 13.19
CA MET A 31 1.39 -17.91 13.18
C MET A 31 2.19 -18.54 14.31
N ARG A 32 3.45 -18.15 14.50
CA ARG A 32 4.31 -18.63 15.58
C ARG A 32 3.73 -18.32 16.96
N ARG A 33 3.23 -17.11 17.19
CA ARG A 33 2.65 -16.71 18.48
C ARG A 33 1.39 -17.49 18.83
N VAL A 34 0.52 -17.72 17.84
CA VAL A 34 -0.71 -18.49 18.05
C VAL A 34 -0.38 -19.91 18.48
N LEU A 35 0.55 -20.61 17.80
CA LEU A 35 0.95 -21.97 18.17
C LEU A 35 1.73 -22.02 19.48
N ALA A 36 2.62 -21.06 19.72
CA ALA A 36 3.37 -20.95 20.97
C ALA A 36 2.46 -20.76 22.19
N ALA A 37 1.30 -20.10 22.04
CA ALA A 37 0.32 -19.97 23.12
C ALA A 37 -0.25 -21.33 23.58
N TYR A 38 -0.26 -22.33 22.69
CA TYR A 38 -0.63 -23.72 23.01
C TYR A 38 0.58 -24.61 23.39
N GLY A 39 1.76 -23.99 23.57
CA GLY A 39 2.98 -24.73 23.92
C GLY A 39 3.63 -25.46 22.75
N ILE A 40 3.25 -25.13 21.51
CA ILE A 40 3.75 -25.78 20.30
C ILE A 40 4.86 -24.92 19.68
N GLU A 41 6.05 -25.47 19.54
CA GLU A 41 7.13 -24.90 18.74
C GLU A 41 6.89 -25.21 17.27
N CYS A 42 7.05 -24.20 16.41
CA CYS A 42 6.83 -24.33 14.97
C CYS A 42 7.78 -23.46 14.16
N GLU A 43 8.03 -23.88 12.93
CA GLU A 43 8.62 -23.07 11.90
C GLU A 43 7.51 -22.50 11.01
N ALA A 44 7.43 -21.19 10.94
CA ALA A 44 6.49 -20.48 10.08
C ALA A 44 7.27 -19.73 9.01
N PHE A 45 6.87 -19.91 7.75
CA PHE A 45 7.49 -19.28 6.61
C PHE A 45 6.42 -18.70 5.69
N ALA A 46 6.61 -17.44 5.28
CA ALA A 46 5.70 -16.77 4.36
C ALA A 46 6.49 -16.08 3.24
N ILE A 47 5.98 -16.24 2.04
CA ILE A 47 6.36 -15.45 0.85
C ILE A 47 5.08 -14.92 0.21
N PRO A 48 5.14 -13.94 -0.70
CA PRO A 48 3.92 -13.37 -1.28
C PRO A 48 2.93 -14.40 -1.81
N ASN A 49 3.40 -15.52 -2.37
CA ASN A 49 2.53 -16.51 -3.01
C ASN A 49 2.23 -17.75 -2.16
N CYS A 50 2.78 -17.85 -0.95
CA CYS A 50 2.65 -19.05 -0.13
C CYS A 50 2.86 -18.76 1.35
N VAL A 51 2.06 -19.42 2.17
CA VAL A 51 2.21 -19.46 3.63
C VAL A 51 2.38 -20.92 4.04
N MET A 52 3.38 -21.21 4.87
CA MET A 52 3.69 -22.54 5.36
C MET A 52 3.89 -22.53 6.87
N VAL A 53 3.44 -23.58 7.51
CA VAL A 53 3.70 -23.87 8.94
C VAL A 53 4.14 -25.32 9.06
N SER A 54 5.24 -25.55 9.73
CA SER A 54 5.77 -26.87 10.04
C SER A 54 6.02 -27.00 11.53
N LEU A 55 5.68 -28.14 12.10
CA LEU A 55 5.93 -28.49 13.49
C LEU A 55 6.16 -29.98 13.65
N GLU A 56 6.66 -30.37 14.79
CA GLU A 56 6.77 -31.78 15.21
C GLU A 56 5.74 -32.07 16.29
N THR A 57 5.01 -33.16 16.11
CA THR A 57 4.01 -33.62 17.09
C THR A 57 4.69 -34.35 18.25
N ASP A 58 4.01 -34.52 19.40
CA ASP A 58 4.54 -35.26 20.57
C ASP A 58 5.05 -36.67 20.24
N ASN A 59 4.56 -37.27 19.15
CA ASN A 59 4.98 -38.58 18.67
C ASN A 59 6.18 -38.53 17.72
N GLY A 60 6.85 -37.40 17.60
CA GLY A 60 7.99 -37.22 16.69
C GLY A 60 7.62 -37.21 15.19
N LYS A 61 6.33 -37.06 14.85
CA LYS A 61 5.89 -37.01 13.46
C LYS A 61 5.87 -35.55 12.96
N PRO A 62 6.51 -35.27 11.80
CA PRO A 62 6.41 -33.95 11.20
C PRO A 62 5.00 -33.71 10.67
N LEU A 63 4.47 -32.51 10.92
CA LEU A 63 3.22 -32.02 10.37
C LEU A 63 3.49 -30.69 9.67
N MET A 64 3.08 -30.60 8.41
CA MET A 64 3.22 -29.36 7.63
C MET A 64 1.89 -29.03 6.94
N VAL A 65 1.50 -27.76 7.04
CA VAL A 65 0.37 -27.20 6.31
C VAL A 65 0.88 -26.07 5.43
N MET A 66 0.49 -26.08 4.15
CA MET A 66 0.82 -25.05 3.16
C MET A 66 -0.47 -24.50 2.55
N LYS A 67 -0.55 -23.17 2.44
CA LYS A 67 -1.65 -22.50 1.74
C LYS A 67 -1.10 -21.58 0.66
N ARG A 68 -1.58 -21.77 -0.58
CA ARG A 68 -1.19 -20.92 -1.71
C ARG A 68 -1.97 -19.62 -1.68
N VAL A 69 -1.25 -18.49 -1.76
CA VAL A 69 -1.82 -17.14 -1.84
C VAL A 69 -1.86 -16.72 -3.30
N GLY A 70 -3.04 -16.64 -3.87
CA GLY A 70 -3.23 -16.31 -5.29
C GLY A 70 -3.51 -14.83 -5.56
N PHE A 71 -3.94 -14.09 -4.52
CA PHE A 71 -4.33 -12.68 -4.61
C PHE A 71 -3.86 -11.92 -3.38
N HIS A 72 -3.51 -10.65 -3.56
CA HIS A 72 -3.16 -9.72 -2.49
C HIS A 72 -4.05 -8.49 -2.56
N GLY A 73 -4.82 -8.26 -1.52
CA GLY A 73 -5.62 -7.06 -1.33
C GLY A 73 -4.92 -6.04 -0.42
N ASN A 74 -5.64 -4.96 -0.14
CA ASN A 74 -5.26 -3.93 0.81
C ASN A 74 -6.43 -3.70 1.80
N ASP A 75 -6.81 -4.75 2.54
CA ASP A 75 -7.90 -4.70 3.53
C ASP A 75 -7.32 -4.54 4.94
N LEU A 76 -7.10 -3.28 5.34
CA LEU A 76 -6.51 -2.98 6.64
C LEU A 76 -7.46 -3.27 7.82
N ASP A 77 -8.78 -3.27 7.60
CA ASP A 77 -9.77 -3.69 8.61
C ASP A 77 -9.65 -5.19 8.88
N ALA A 78 -9.47 -6.01 7.85
CA ALA A 78 -9.25 -7.44 8.01
C ALA A 78 -7.94 -7.73 8.75
N VAL A 79 -6.84 -7.03 8.40
CA VAL A 79 -5.56 -7.14 9.14
C VAL A 79 -5.74 -6.80 10.62
N GLU A 80 -6.51 -5.77 10.93
CA GLU A 80 -6.78 -5.37 12.31
C GLU A 80 -7.57 -6.43 13.08
N ARG A 81 -8.66 -6.93 12.50
CA ARG A 81 -9.51 -7.95 13.13
C ARG A 81 -8.77 -9.27 13.35
N LEU A 82 -7.96 -9.71 12.38
CA LEU A 82 -7.12 -10.90 12.52
C LEU A 82 -6.04 -10.73 13.59
N ASN A 83 -5.44 -9.54 13.72
CA ASN A 83 -4.52 -9.24 14.82
C ASN A 83 -5.23 -9.22 16.19
N ALA A 84 -6.48 -8.72 16.26
CA ALA A 84 -7.26 -8.75 17.48
C ALA A 84 -7.63 -10.20 17.87
N LEU A 85 -8.03 -11.01 16.89
CA LEU A 85 -8.29 -12.42 17.05
C LEU A 85 -7.06 -13.17 17.57
N SER A 86 -5.89 -12.99 16.94
CA SER A 86 -4.66 -13.67 17.36
C SER A 86 -4.29 -13.31 18.80
N ARG A 87 -4.43 -12.04 19.20
CA ARG A 87 -4.20 -11.62 20.59
C ARG A 87 -5.20 -12.26 21.57
N ARG A 88 -6.47 -12.37 21.18
CA ARG A 88 -7.49 -13.03 21.98
C ARG A 88 -7.19 -14.51 22.15
N ILE A 89 -6.85 -15.22 21.07
CA ILE A 89 -6.45 -16.62 21.14
C ILE A 89 -5.23 -16.80 22.06
N CYS A 90 -4.19 -15.96 21.92
CA CYS A 90 -3.01 -16.04 22.77
C CYS A 90 -3.26 -15.70 24.25
N ALA A 91 -4.26 -14.88 24.56
CA ALA A 91 -4.58 -14.49 25.93
C ALA A 91 -5.49 -15.52 26.63
N GLU A 92 -6.47 -16.09 25.91
CA GLU A 92 -7.50 -16.96 26.47
C GLU A 92 -7.17 -18.45 26.27
N THR A 93 -6.31 -18.80 25.29
CA THR A 93 -5.95 -20.18 24.91
C THR A 93 -7.15 -21.13 24.94
N PRO A 94 -8.22 -20.83 24.18
CA PRO A 94 -9.44 -21.61 24.19
C PRO A 94 -9.21 -23.02 23.60
N ASP A 95 -10.19 -23.91 23.75
CA ASP A 95 -10.17 -25.17 23.01
C ASP A 95 -9.97 -24.93 21.50
N PRO A 96 -9.15 -25.73 20.80
CA PRO A 96 -8.87 -25.55 19.37
C PRO A 96 -10.10 -25.39 18.47
N ALA A 97 -11.18 -26.12 18.80
CA ALA A 97 -12.44 -26.01 18.05
C ALA A 97 -13.11 -24.64 18.24
N VAL A 98 -13.05 -24.09 19.45
CA VAL A 98 -13.57 -22.75 19.75
C VAL A 98 -12.73 -21.68 19.07
N ALA A 99 -11.39 -21.82 19.06
CA ALA A 99 -10.51 -20.91 18.34
C ALA A 99 -10.78 -20.90 16.82
N ALA A 100 -11.00 -22.07 16.24
CA ALA A 100 -11.38 -22.23 14.84
C ALA A 100 -12.75 -21.57 14.54
N GLN A 101 -13.72 -21.69 15.45
CA GLN A 101 -14.99 -20.99 15.32
C GLN A 101 -14.82 -19.45 15.35
N TRP A 102 -14.01 -18.92 16.26
CA TRP A 102 -13.73 -17.49 16.30
C TRP A 102 -13.07 -16.97 15.01
N LEU A 103 -12.21 -17.78 14.38
CA LEU A 103 -11.65 -17.46 13.09
C LEU A 103 -12.73 -17.37 12.00
N GLU A 104 -13.63 -18.34 11.95
CA GLU A 104 -14.75 -18.32 10.99
C GLU A 104 -15.70 -17.14 11.24
N GLU A 105 -16.01 -16.83 12.49
CA GLU A 105 -16.80 -15.64 12.85
C GLU A 105 -16.09 -14.35 12.38
N THR A 106 -14.76 -14.24 12.59
CA THR A 106 -13.97 -13.10 12.14
C THR A 106 -13.93 -12.97 10.62
N ARG A 107 -13.89 -14.09 9.89
CA ARG A 107 -13.94 -14.12 8.42
C ARG A 107 -15.29 -13.69 7.89
N ASN A 108 -16.38 -14.09 8.55
CA ASN A 108 -17.75 -13.77 8.14
C ASN A 108 -18.16 -12.32 8.48
N ASP A 109 -17.59 -11.72 9.54
CA ASP A 109 -17.82 -10.32 9.93
C ASP A 109 -16.97 -9.35 9.09
N ARG A 110 -16.86 -9.56 7.79
CA ARG A 110 -16.11 -8.65 6.90
C ARG A 110 -16.86 -7.33 6.73
N ARG A 111 -16.20 -6.24 7.09
CA ARG A 111 -16.69 -4.89 6.86
C ARG A 111 -16.10 -4.37 5.55
N SER A 112 -16.95 -3.89 4.69
CA SER A 112 -16.52 -3.22 3.46
C SER A 112 -17.36 -1.97 3.22
N TYR A 113 -16.74 -0.97 2.63
CA TYR A 113 -17.47 0.21 2.21
C TYR A 113 -18.46 -0.10 1.10
N SER A 114 -19.61 0.59 1.13
CA SER A 114 -20.59 0.51 0.04
C SER A 114 -19.98 0.98 -1.28
N VAL A 115 -20.56 0.52 -2.39
CA VAL A 115 -20.08 0.84 -3.74
C VAL A 115 -19.96 2.35 -4.00
N PRO A 116 -20.93 3.20 -3.62
CA PRO A 116 -20.78 4.65 -3.77
C PRO A 116 -19.61 5.24 -2.98
N VAL A 117 -19.38 4.74 -1.76
CA VAL A 117 -18.26 5.20 -0.92
C VAL A 117 -16.92 4.78 -1.53
N TYR A 118 -16.82 3.56 -2.09
CA TYR A 118 -15.63 3.14 -2.84
C TYR A 118 -15.32 4.09 -4.01
N TYR A 119 -16.32 4.49 -4.80
CA TYR A 119 -16.13 5.47 -5.87
C TYR A 119 -15.73 6.85 -5.33
N LEU A 120 -16.32 7.28 -4.21
CA LEU A 120 -15.91 8.50 -3.53
C LEU A 120 -14.43 8.43 -3.11
N GLY A 121 -13.96 7.28 -2.62
CA GLY A 121 -12.55 7.04 -2.30
C GLY A 121 -11.62 7.27 -3.50
N ASN A 122 -11.97 6.72 -4.67
CA ASN A 122 -11.22 6.93 -5.91
C ASN A 122 -11.22 8.41 -6.34
N LEU A 123 -12.37 9.08 -6.28
CA LEU A 123 -12.48 10.50 -6.59
C LEU A 123 -11.57 11.34 -5.68
N LEU A 124 -11.65 11.15 -4.36
CA LEU A 124 -10.86 11.91 -3.39
C LEU A 124 -9.37 11.63 -3.52
N ALA A 125 -8.97 10.38 -3.73
CA ALA A 125 -7.56 10.01 -3.90
C ALA A 125 -6.94 10.72 -5.11
N ALA A 126 -7.57 10.67 -6.28
CA ALA A 126 -7.09 11.29 -7.49
C ALA A 126 -7.10 12.82 -7.41
N SER A 127 -8.24 13.41 -6.98
CA SER A 127 -8.37 14.87 -6.90
C SER A 127 -7.41 15.49 -5.89
N GLY A 128 -7.16 14.81 -4.76
CA GLY A 128 -6.25 15.29 -3.73
C GLY A 128 -4.78 15.24 -4.14
N PHE A 129 -4.35 14.26 -4.94
CA PHE A 129 -2.98 14.21 -5.43
C PHE A 129 -2.68 15.18 -6.57
N CYS A 130 -3.66 15.57 -7.38
CA CYS A 130 -3.46 16.45 -8.53
C CYS A 130 -2.77 17.79 -8.17
N PRO A 131 -3.17 18.55 -7.12
CA PRO A 131 -2.48 19.78 -6.73
C PRO A 131 -1.06 19.56 -6.22
N VAL A 132 -0.76 18.39 -5.66
CA VAL A 132 0.59 18.02 -5.19
C VAL A 132 1.57 17.98 -6.39
N PHE A 133 1.07 17.63 -7.57
CA PHE A 133 1.82 17.63 -8.83
C PHE A 133 1.63 18.93 -9.64
N GLY A 134 1.14 20.01 -9.02
CA GLY A 134 1.01 21.32 -9.62
C GLY A 134 -0.26 21.53 -10.46
N GLY A 135 -1.25 20.67 -10.35
CA GLY A 135 -2.54 20.86 -11.02
C GLY A 135 -3.40 21.94 -10.37
N THR A 136 -4.21 22.63 -11.16
CA THR A 136 -5.18 23.62 -10.70
C THR A 136 -6.39 22.95 -10.02
N LEU A 137 -7.30 23.77 -9.46
CA LEU A 137 -8.56 23.25 -8.93
C LEU A 137 -9.41 22.59 -10.04
N ARG A 138 -9.39 23.14 -11.25
CA ARG A 138 -10.04 22.58 -12.41
C ARG A 138 -9.46 21.22 -12.77
N ASP A 139 -8.13 21.09 -12.77
CA ASP A 139 -7.41 19.85 -12.99
C ASP A 139 -7.74 18.82 -11.91
N SER A 140 -7.86 19.26 -10.66
CA SER A 140 -8.22 18.38 -9.52
C SER A 140 -9.62 17.78 -9.68
N LEU A 141 -10.60 18.56 -10.18
CA LEU A 141 -11.93 18.04 -10.47
C LEU A 141 -11.90 16.99 -11.58
N TRP A 142 -11.14 17.27 -12.65
CA TRP A 142 -10.95 16.30 -13.73
C TRP A 142 -10.25 15.04 -13.25
N ALA A 143 -9.17 15.18 -12.47
CA ALA A 143 -8.49 14.02 -11.88
C ALA A 143 -9.45 13.16 -11.03
N GLY A 144 -10.34 13.79 -10.25
CA GLY A 144 -11.36 13.09 -9.48
C GLY A 144 -12.33 12.30 -10.38
N LEU A 145 -12.80 12.89 -11.48
CA LEU A 145 -13.66 12.18 -12.46
C LEU A 145 -12.92 10.99 -13.09
N LEU A 146 -11.64 11.17 -13.43
CA LEU A 146 -10.80 10.07 -13.94
C LEU A 146 -10.57 8.98 -12.92
N GLY A 147 -10.47 9.34 -11.64
CA GLY A 147 -10.45 8.39 -10.53
C GLY A 147 -11.69 7.50 -10.48
N LEU A 148 -12.89 8.06 -10.79
CA LEU A 148 -14.11 7.24 -10.92
C LEU A 148 -14.02 6.23 -12.06
N ILE A 149 -13.42 6.60 -13.19
CA ILE A 149 -13.19 5.69 -14.32
C ILE A 149 -12.25 4.55 -13.90
N ILE A 150 -11.14 4.87 -13.22
CA ILE A 150 -10.24 3.86 -12.68
C ILE A 150 -10.99 2.89 -11.78
N GLY A 151 -11.74 3.40 -10.79
CA GLY A 151 -12.50 2.58 -9.87
C GLY A 151 -13.55 1.70 -10.57
N PHE A 152 -14.19 2.22 -11.63
CA PHE A 152 -15.16 1.45 -12.42
C PHE A 152 -14.48 0.31 -13.17
N VAL A 153 -13.41 0.59 -13.90
CA VAL A 153 -12.72 -0.42 -14.71
C VAL A 153 -12.10 -1.50 -13.79
N THR A 154 -11.38 -1.10 -12.76
CA THR A 154 -10.76 -2.04 -11.81
C THR A 154 -11.82 -2.98 -11.21
N ARG A 155 -12.91 -2.42 -10.67
CA ARG A 155 -13.99 -3.22 -10.09
C ARG A 155 -14.67 -4.16 -11.10
N ARG A 156 -14.76 -3.76 -12.37
CA ARG A 156 -15.32 -4.63 -13.42
C ARG A 156 -14.36 -5.76 -13.77
N MET A 157 -13.08 -5.46 -13.88
CA MET A 157 -12.04 -6.46 -14.15
C MET A 157 -11.90 -7.46 -12.99
N ASP A 158 -11.99 -7.00 -11.75
CA ASP A 158 -12.00 -7.86 -10.56
C ASP A 158 -13.17 -8.85 -10.58
N LYS A 159 -14.37 -8.39 -10.95
CA LYS A 159 -15.55 -9.26 -11.10
C LYS A 159 -15.42 -10.30 -12.22
N LEU A 160 -14.60 -10.01 -13.22
CA LEU A 160 -14.30 -10.94 -14.31
C LEU A 160 -13.10 -11.86 -13.98
N GLU A 161 -12.57 -11.78 -12.77
CA GLU A 161 -11.37 -12.51 -12.33
C GLU A 161 -10.19 -12.31 -13.30
N ALA A 162 -10.12 -11.12 -13.92
CA ALA A 162 -9.10 -10.80 -14.90
C ALA A 162 -7.72 -10.71 -14.23
N ASN A 163 -6.68 -11.09 -14.99
CA ASN A 163 -5.31 -10.95 -14.51
C ASN A 163 -5.01 -9.48 -14.15
N PRO A 164 -4.43 -9.19 -12.96
CA PRO A 164 -4.14 -7.84 -12.49
C PRO A 164 -3.33 -6.98 -13.47
N PHE A 165 -2.42 -7.59 -14.23
CA PHE A 165 -1.63 -6.90 -15.24
C PHE A 165 -2.53 -6.29 -16.34
N PHE A 166 -3.44 -7.07 -16.90
CA PHE A 166 -4.39 -6.59 -17.92
C PHE A 166 -5.44 -5.63 -17.34
N SER A 167 -5.86 -5.86 -16.10
CA SER A 167 -6.74 -4.92 -15.37
C SER A 167 -6.10 -3.54 -15.25
N THR A 168 -4.82 -3.49 -14.89
CA THR A 168 -4.07 -2.23 -14.76
C THR A 168 -3.88 -1.54 -16.12
N ILE A 169 -3.58 -2.28 -17.20
CA ILE A 169 -3.51 -1.71 -18.57
C ILE A 169 -4.86 -1.07 -18.94
N ALA A 170 -5.95 -1.80 -18.75
CA ALA A 170 -7.29 -1.34 -19.11
C ALA A 170 -7.69 -0.09 -18.29
N ALA A 171 -7.41 -0.07 -17.00
CA ALA A 171 -7.71 1.07 -16.13
C ALA A 171 -6.90 2.31 -16.49
N ALA A 172 -5.58 2.14 -16.73
CA ALA A 172 -4.69 3.22 -17.15
C ALA A 172 -5.08 3.78 -18.52
N PHE A 173 -5.40 2.92 -19.48
CA PHE A 173 -5.86 3.30 -20.80
C PHE A 173 -7.21 4.06 -20.74
N ALA A 174 -8.20 3.49 -20.07
CA ALA A 174 -9.54 4.07 -19.97
C ALA A 174 -9.55 5.43 -19.24
N MET A 175 -8.61 5.66 -18.34
CA MET A 175 -8.41 6.95 -17.68
C MET A 175 -7.65 7.94 -18.57
N ALA A 176 -6.59 7.49 -19.27
CA ALA A 176 -5.71 8.38 -20.00
C ALA A 176 -6.37 8.93 -21.29
N VAL A 177 -7.21 8.16 -21.98
CA VAL A 177 -7.93 8.64 -23.18
C VAL A 177 -8.73 9.91 -22.88
N PRO A 178 -9.70 9.94 -21.94
CA PRO A 178 -10.44 11.16 -21.65
C PRO A 178 -9.56 12.27 -21.04
N ALA A 179 -8.43 11.95 -20.37
CA ALA A 179 -7.48 12.95 -19.91
C ALA A 179 -6.85 13.71 -21.08
N TYR A 180 -6.35 13.00 -22.08
CA TYR A 180 -5.75 13.61 -23.28
C TYR A 180 -6.78 14.34 -24.13
N LEU A 181 -7.99 13.81 -24.28
CA LEU A 181 -9.09 14.50 -24.96
C LEU A 181 -9.47 15.79 -24.23
N ALA A 182 -9.60 15.78 -22.92
CA ALA A 182 -9.86 16.96 -22.12
C ALA A 182 -8.77 18.04 -22.33
N ALA A 183 -7.53 17.63 -22.42
CA ALA A 183 -6.42 18.53 -22.75
C ALA A 183 -6.51 19.08 -24.16
N ALA A 184 -6.82 18.25 -25.16
CA ALA A 184 -6.98 18.67 -26.54
C ALA A 184 -8.10 19.73 -26.72
N PHE A 185 -9.17 19.61 -25.93
CA PHE A 185 -10.27 20.57 -25.90
C PHE A 185 -10.07 21.75 -24.94
N GLY A 186 -8.91 21.89 -24.32
CA GLY A 186 -8.61 22.97 -23.37
C GLY A 186 -9.48 22.91 -22.09
N LEU A 187 -9.95 21.72 -21.73
CA LEU A 187 -10.77 21.49 -20.54
C LEU A 187 -9.93 21.30 -19.26
N VAL A 188 -8.64 21.07 -19.38
CA VAL A 188 -7.65 20.99 -18.30
C VAL A 188 -6.52 21.95 -18.58
N ASP A 189 -5.89 22.45 -17.52
CA ASP A 189 -4.77 23.39 -17.63
C ASP A 189 -3.42 22.65 -17.73
N TYR A 190 -3.25 21.58 -16.93
CA TYR A 190 -2.03 20.77 -16.87
C TYR A 190 -2.36 19.28 -16.93
N ALA A 191 -2.34 18.73 -18.13
CA ALA A 191 -2.68 17.31 -18.36
C ALA A 191 -1.80 16.34 -17.57
N ASP A 192 -0.49 16.65 -17.46
CA ASP A 192 0.46 15.80 -16.71
C ASP A 192 0.05 15.67 -15.23
N ALA A 193 -0.32 16.79 -14.59
CA ALA A 193 -0.75 16.80 -13.21
C ALA A 193 -2.06 16.00 -13.02
N VAL A 194 -3.00 16.11 -13.97
CA VAL A 194 -4.25 15.34 -13.98
C VAL A 194 -3.97 13.84 -14.11
N ILE A 195 -3.13 13.46 -15.07
CA ILE A 195 -2.80 12.04 -15.32
C ILE A 195 -2.06 11.45 -14.13
N ILE A 196 -0.99 12.09 -13.64
CA ILE A 196 -0.18 11.58 -12.52
C ILE A 196 -1.02 11.50 -11.24
N GLY A 197 -1.81 12.55 -10.94
CA GLY A 197 -2.69 12.56 -9.78
C GLY A 197 -3.68 11.40 -9.80
N SER A 198 -4.27 11.12 -10.98
CA SER A 198 -5.20 10.00 -11.14
C SER A 198 -4.49 8.64 -11.05
N LEU A 199 -3.30 8.51 -11.65
CA LEU A 199 -2.51 7.29 -11.63
C LEU A 199 -2.05 6.87 -10.24
N MET A 200 -1.97 7.80 -9.26
CA MET A 200 -1.56 7.47 -7.89
C MET A 200 -2.40 6.35 -7.27
N ILE A 201 -3.63 6.14 -7.74
CA ILE A 201 -4.50 5.02 -7.32
C ILE A 201 -3.96 3.67 -7.80
N LEU A 202 -3.39 3.62 -9.00
CA LEU A 202 -2.91 2.39 -9.64
C LEU A 202 -1.46 2.07 -9.32
N VAL A 203 -0.70 3.08 -8.88
CA VAL A 203 0.74 2.93 -8.68
C VAL A 203 1.04 2.05 -7.47
N PRO A 204 1.88 1.00 -7.62
CA PRO A 204 2.21 0.05 -6.57
C PRO A 204 3.24 0.59 -5.58
N GLY A 205 3.02 1.82 -5.05
CA GLY A 205 3.97 2.50 -4.16
C GLY A 205 4.26 1.73 -2.87
N LEU A 206 3.24 1.14 -2.25
CA LEU A 206 3.40 0.29 -1.07
C LEU A 206 4.22 -0.97 -1.36
N LEU A 207 4.02 -1.57 -2.53
CA LEU A 207 4.76 -2.79 -2.90
C LEU A 207 6.26 -2.53 -2.99
N ILE A 208 6.70 -1.40 -3.59
CA ILE A 208 8.14 -1.09 -3.69
C ILE A 208 8.74 -0.79 -2.32
N THR A 209 8.04 -0.05 -1.46
CA THR A 209 8.52 0.26 -0.11
C THR A 209 8.59 -1.02 0.75
N ASN A 210 7.59 -1.88 0.67
CA ASN A 210 7.59 -3.15 1.37
C ASN A 210 8.65 -4.11 0.81
N SER A 211 8.90 -4.11 -0.50
CA SER A 211 9.96 -4.94 -1.08
C SER A 211 11.35 -4.54 -0.58
N MET A 212 11.65 -3.24 -0.54
CA MET A 212 12.91 -2.74 0.00
C MET A 212 13.05 -3.06 1.50
N ARG A 213 11.95 -3.00 2.23
CA ARG A 213 11.92 -3.38 3.64
C ARG A 213 12.17 -4.88 3.84
N ASP A 214 11.52 -5.75 3.06
CA ASP A 214 11.74 -7.19 3.13
C ASP A 214 13.20 -7.53 2.83
N ILE A 215 13.82 -6.91 1.81
CA ILE A 215 15.23 -7.08 1.48
C ILE A 215 16.15 -6.66 2.64
N ILE A 216 15.92 -5.49 3.22
CA ILE A 216 16.73 -4.97 4.34
C ILE A 216 16.58 -5.87 5.58
N TYR A 217 15.41 -6.49 5.77
CA TYR A 217 15.14 -7.40 6.88
C TYR A 217 15.74 -8.80 6.69
N GLY A 218 16.20 -9.12 5.47
CA GLY A 218 16.79 -10.43 5.10
C GLY A 218 15.84 -11.36 4.34
N ASP A 219 14.56 -11.00 4.18
CA ASP A 219 13.56 -11.75 3.41
C ASP A 219 13.71 -11.45 1.91
N THR A 220 14.90 -11.73 1.37
CA THR A 220 15.26 -11.37 -0.01
C THR A 220 14.31 -11.98 -1.04
N ASN A 221 13.85 -13.22 -0.85
CA ASN A 221 12.92 -13.88 -1.75
C ASN A 221 11.58 -13.14 -1.85
N SER A 222 11.03 -12.70 -0.72
CA SER A 222 9.81 -11.90 -0.67
C SER A 222 10.02 -10.53 -1.32
N GLY A 223 11.14 -9.88 -1.02
CA GLY A 223 11.49 -8.58 -1.57
C GLY A 223 11.64 -8.60 -3.09
N VAL A 224 12.37 -9.56 -3.65
CA VAL A 224 12.55 -9.72 -5.11
C VAL A 224 11.22 -10.04 -5.80
N ASN A 225 10.40 -10.92 -5.23
CA ASN A 225 9.08 -11.22 -5.78
C ASN A 225 8.21 -9.96 -5.89
N ARG A 226 8.19 -9.11 -4.85
CA ARG A 226 7.47 -7.84 -4.85
C ARG A 226 8.04 -6.83 -5.86
N ILE A 227 9.37 -6.77 -6.05
CA ILE A 227 9.99 -5.91 -7.08
C ILE A 227 9.49 -6.30 -8.46
N VAL A 228 9.43 -7.59 -8.79
CA VAL A 228 8.90 -8.06 -10.08
C VAL A 228 7.44 -7.63 -10.26
N GLN A 229 6.62 -7.73 -9.23
CA GLN A 229 5.22 -7.26 -9.27
C GLN A 229 5.14 -5.73 -9.50
N VAL A 230 6.01 -4.94 -8.84
CA VAL A 230 6.10 -3.48 -9.05
C VAL A 230 6.45 -3.16 -10.49
N LEU A 231 7.46 -3.84 -11.05
CA LEU A 231 7.89 -3.62 -12.43
C LEU A 231 6.78 -3.97 -13.44
N LEU A 232 6.07 -5.08 -13.23
CA LEU A 232 4.94 -5.47 -14.08
C LEU A 232 3.80 -4.47 -13.98
N SER A 233 3.44 -4.01 -12.78
CA SER A 233 2.38 -3.00 -12.58
C SER A 233 2.76 -1.67 -13.24
N ALA A 234 4.00 -1.23 -13.08
CA ALA A 234 4.49 0.02 -13.70
C ALA A 234 4.51 -0.08 -15.23
N LEU A 235 4.93 -1.23 -15.77
CA LEU A 235 4.88 -1.51 -17.21
C LEU A 235 3.43 -1.48 -17.73
N ALA A 236 2.50 -2.09 -17.00
CA ALA A 236 1.08 -2.10 -17.35
C ALA A 236 0.50 -0.67 -17.41
N ILE A 237 0.80 0.17 -16.41
CA ILE A 237 0.39 1.58 -16.38
C ILE A 237 0.95 2.31 -17.59
N ALA A 238 2.27 2.17 -17.85
CA ALA A 238 2.94 2.86 -18.94
C ALA A 238 2.42 2.40 -20.32
N MET A 239 2.15 1.10 -20.49
CA MET A 239 1.54 0.57 -21.73
C MET A 239 0.13 1.13 -21.94
N GLY A 240 -0.71 1.16 -20.91
CA GLY A 240 -2.06 1.72 -20.99
C GLY A 240 -2.05 3.20 -21.36
N THR A 241 -1.23 4.00 -20.69
CA THR A 241 -1.11 5.45 -20.96
C THR A 241 -0.46 5.73 -22.32
N ALA A 242 0.56 4.98 -22.73
CA ALA A 242 1.20 5.11 -24.04
C ALA A 242 0.26 4.74 -25.19
N ALA A 243 -0.55 3.69 -25.04
CA ALA A 243 -1.57 3.35 -26.04
C ALA A 243 -2.63 4.47 -26.17
N ALA A 244 -3.08 5.05 -25.06
CA ALA A 244 -3.98 6.18 -25.07
C ALA A 244 -3.36 7.40 -25.76
N TRP A 245 -2.10 7.73 -25.44
CA TRP A 245 -1.34 8.80 -26.08
C TRP A 245 -1.23 8.59 -27.58
N HIS A 246 -0.88 7.41 -28.04
CA HIS A 246 -0.71 7.11 -29.46
C HIS A 246 -2.00 7.32 -30.26
N ILE A 247 -3.16 7.01 -29.70
CA ILE A 247 -4.48 7.20 -30.33
C ILE A 247 -4.88 8.70 -30.33
N THR A 248 -4.52 9.43 -29.28
CA THR A 248 -4.99 10.82 -29.10
C THR A 248 -3.97 11.88 -29.54
N SER A 249 -2.71 11.50 -29.79
CA SER A 249 -1.61 12.42 -30.08
C SER A 249 -1.81 13.31 -31.31
N SER A 250 -2.60 12.87 -32.29
CA SER A 250 -2.95 13.67 -33.46
C SER A 250 -3.90 14.84 -33.13
N LEU A 251 -4.64 14.75 -32.00
CA LEU A 251 -5.57 15.77 -31.53
C LEU A 251 -5.00 16.61 -30.41
N TYR A 252 -3.96 16.11 -29.73
CA TYR A 252 -3.38 16.70 -28.53
C TYR A 252 -2.07 17.42 -28.87
N GLY A 253 -2.06 18.74 -28.68
CA GLY A 253 -0.82 19.51 -28.72
C GLY A 253 0.02 19.28 -27.47
N GLN A 254 1.34 19.54 -27.53
CA GLN A 254 2.17 19.49 -26.32
C GLN A 254 1.71 20.53 -25.32
N THR A 255 1.31 20.09 -24.12
CA THR A 255 1.08 21.02 -23.00
C THR A 255 2.37 21.23 -22.24
N ALA A 256 2.54 22.44 -21.73
CA ALA A 256 3.64 22.74 -20.83
C ALA A 256 3.49 21.94 -19.53
N ALA A 257 4.60 21.41 -19.00
CA ALA A 257 4.62 20.85 -17.67
C ALA A 257 4.26 21.93 -16.64
N SER A 258 3.47 21.58 -15.62
CA SER A 258 3.13 22.53 -14.57
C SER A 258 4.36 22.94 -13.78
N THR A 259 4.51 24.24 -13.55
CA THR A 259 5.49 24.83 -12.64
C THR A 259 4.82 25.39 -11.39
N LEU A 260 3.51 25.14 -11.20
CA LEU A 260 2.78 25.67 -10.07
C LEU A 260 3.25 25.02 -8.76
N SER A 261 3.53 25.85 -7.78
CA SER A 261 3.84 25.47 -6.41
C SER A 261 2.83 26.11 -5.49
N TYR A 262 2.23 25.31 -4.63
CA TYR A 262 1.19 25.77 -3.72
C TYR A 262 1.74 26.00 -2.30
N PRO A 263 1.16 26.95 -1.55
CA PRO A 263 1.54 27.18 -0.16
C PRO A 263 1.25 25.92 0.71
N PHE A 264 1.98 25.77 1.79
CA PHE A 264 1.93 24.59 2.67
C PHE A 264 0.52 24.20 3.13
N TRP A 265 -0.31 25.19 3.49
CA TRP A 265 -1.67 24.95 3.95
C TRP A 265 -2.56 24.34 2.85
N LEU A 266 -2.38 24.75 1.59
CA LEU A 266 -3.15 24.18 0.47
C LEU A 266 -2.70 22.75 0.16
N GLN A 267 -1.38 22.50 0.19
CA GLN A 267 -0.85 21.14 0.07
C GLN A 267 -1.31 20.25 1.23
N ALA A 268 -1.42 20.77 2.45
CA ALA A 268 -1.97 20.05 3.60
C ALA A 268 -3.43 19.61 3.37
N ILE A 269 -4.27 20.52 2.84
CA ILE A 269 -5.65 20.20 2.48
C ILE A 269 -5.70 19.15 1.37
N ALA A 270 -4.90 19.31 0.33
CA ALA A 270 -4.83 18.39 -0.79
C ALA A 270 -4.46 16.97 -0.33
N ILE A 271 -3.43 16.84 0.51
CA ILE A 271 -3.02 15.55 1.08
C ILE A 271 -4.08 15.00 2.06
N ALA A 272 -4.75 15.84 2.84
CA ALA A 272 -5.85 15.37 3.70
C ALA A 272 -6.97 14.74 2.87
N VAL A 273 -7.33 15.36 1.74
CA VAL A 273 -8.33 14.82 0.79
C VAL A 273 -7.83 13.52 0.18
N ALA A 274 -6.59 13.49 -0.33
CA ALA A 274 -5.99 12.29 -0.92
C ALA A 274 -5.95 11.11 0.08
N CYS A 275 -5.42 11.35 1.28
CA CYS A 275 -5.33 10.31 2.32
C CYS A 275 -6.70 9.84 2.80
N THR A 276 -7.72 10.71 2.82
CA THR A 276 -9.11 10.28 3.09
C THR A 276 -9.61 9.34 2.01
N GLY A 277 -9.29 9.59 0.74
CA GLY A 277 -9.55 8.65 -0.35
C GLY A 277 -8.87 7.30 -0.12
N PHE A 278 -7.58 7.28 0.21
CA PHE A 278 -6.83 6.05 0.48
C PHE A 278 -7.31 5.30 1.75
N VAL A 279 -7.76 6.00 2.78
CA VAL A 279 -8.43 5.40 3.95
C VAL A 279 -9.62 4.54 3.52
N ILE A 280 -10.42 5.04 2.58
CA ILE A 280 -11.58 4.31 2.02
C ILE A 280 -11.10 3.14 1.16
N LEU A 281 -10.14 3.37 0.25
CA LEU A 281 -9.63 2.36 -0.68
C LEU A 281 -8.93 1.19 0.05
N PHE A 282 -8.29 1.46 1.18
CA PHE A 282 -7.63 0.47 2.02
C PHE A 282 -8.53 -0.07 3.14
N ASN A 283 -9.83 0.22 3.05
CA ASN A 283 -10.86 -0.32 3.92
C ASN A 283 -10.61 -0.06 5.43
N VAL A 284 -10.11 1.12 5.79
CA VAL A 284 -9.92 1.50 7.20
C VAL A 284 -11.22 2.00 7.79
N HIS A 285 -11.69 1.40 8.88
CA HIS A 285 -12.94 1.72 9.55
C HIS A 285 -12.76 2.43 10.91
N GLY A 286 -13.85 2.94 11.47
CA GLY A 286 -13.89 3.57 12.79
C GLY A 286 -13.22 4.95 12.87
N TRP A 287 -12.96 5.42 14.10
CA TRP A 287 -12.33 6.72 14.38
C TRP A 287 -10.86 6.79 13.90
N GLY A 288 -10.21 5.65 13.68
CA GLY A 288 -8.86 5.56 13.12
C GLY A 288 -8.71 6.27 11.77
N ARG A 289 -9.79 6.41 11.00
CA ARG A 289 -9.81 7.06 9.68
C ARG A 289 -9.21 8.46 9.69
N CYS A 290 -9.71 9.31 10.58
CA CYS A 290 -9.24 10.70 10.69
C CYS A 290 -7.77 10.77 11.13
N LEU A 291 -7.36 9.89 12.05
CA LEU A 291 -5.98 9.83 12.50
C LEU A 291 -5.05 9.31 11.40
N CYS A 292 -5.47 8.34 10.60
CA CYS A 292 -4.70 7.89 9.44
C CYS A 292 -4.49 9.03 8.43
N ALA A 293 -5.55 9.76 8.07
CA ALA A 293 -5.46 10.89 7.15
C ALA A 293 -4.58 12.02 7.73
N LEU A 294 -4.72 12.32 9.01
CA LEU A 294 -3.87 13.30 9.71
C LEU A 294 -2.39 12.88 9.67
N GLY A 295 -2.11 11.59 9.85
CA GLY A 295 -0.75 11.06 9.72
C GLY A 295 -0.11 11.36 8.36
N GLY A 296 -0.88 11.22 7.28
CA GLY A 296 -0.42 11.59 5.94
C GLY A 296 -0.09 13.08 5.81
N VAL A 297 -0.93 13.96 6.39
CA VAL A 297 -0.67 15.41 6.41
C VAL A 297 0.61 15.73 7.19
N VAL A 298 0.75 15.18 8.40
CA VAL A 298 1.96 15.37 9.24
C VAL A 298 3.22 14.95 8.50
N THR A 299 3.16 13.80 7.84
CA THR A 299 4.28 13.26 7.04
C THR A 299 4.64 14.17 5.88
N TRP A 300 3.65 14.64 5.13
CA TRP A 300 3.89 15.52 3.99
C TRP A 300 4.45 16.88 4.42
N MET A 301 3.91 17.45 5.51
CA MET A 301 4.45 18.70 6.05
C MET A 301 5.91 18.55 6.51
N ALA A 302 6.26 17.43 7.13
CA ALA A 302 7.65 17.12 7.48
C ALA A 302 8.54 17.04 6.22
N TYR A 303 8.05 16.40 5.15
CA TYR A 303 8.76 16.32 3.88
C TYR A 303 9.04 17.72 3.28
N LEU A 304 8.02 18.57 3.20
CA LEU A 304 8.16 19.94 2.68
C LEU A 304 9.11 20.76 3.53
N LEU A 305 9.02 20.69 4.84
CA LEU A 305 9.92 21.38 5.77
C LEU A 305 11.37 20.96 5.56
N CYS A 306 11.62 19.67 5.37
CA CYS A 306 12.97 19.15 5.06
C CYS A 306 13.49 19.70 3.72
N GLY A 307 12.61 19.87 2.74
CA GLY A 307 12.95 20.52 1.46
C GLY A 307 13.38 21.98 1.62
N GLU A 308 12.62 22.76 2.41
CA GLU A 308 12.98 24.17 2.72
C GLU A 308 14.30 24.28 3.49
N LEU A 309 14.63 23.29 4.30
CA LEU A 309 15.92 23.22 5.01
C LEU A 309 17.08 22.77 4.12
N GLY A 310 16.85 22.58 2.81
CA GLY A 310 17.87 22.22 1.84
C GLY A 310 18.30 20.75 1.84
N LEU A 311 17.54 19.87 2.50
CA LEU A 311 17.81 18.44 2.45
C LEU A 311 17.50 17.88 1.06
N GLY A 312 18.40 17.06 0.54
CA GLY A 312 18.15 16.34 -0.71
C GLY A 312 16.99 15.33 -0.60
N PRO A 313 16.46 14.84 -1.74
CA PRO A 313 15.25 14.02 -1.78
C PRO A 313 15.33 12.76 -0.92
N TYR A 314 16.48 12.11 -0.81
CA TYR A 314 16.66 10.93 0.05
C TYR A 314 16.57 11.26 1.53
N GLY A 315 17.25 12.34 1.97
CA GLY A 315 17.21 12.80 3.36
C GLY A 315 15.84 13.28 3.79
N ALA A 316 15.17 14.07 2.93
CA ALA A 316 13.82 14.55 3.19
C ALA A 316 12.81 13.39 3.32
N ASN A 317 12.86 12.40 2.42
CA ASN A 317 12.00 11.22 2.51
C ASN A 317 12.33 10.36 3.75
N PHE A 318 13.61 10.21 4.11
CA PHE A 318 14.02 9.47 5.31
C PHE A 318 13.42 10.09 6.57
N ILE A 319 13.61 11.40 6.77
CA ILE A 319 13.11 12.11 7.96
C ILE A 319 11.57 12.09 7.99
N ALA A 320 10.92 12.39 6.87
CA ALA A 320 9.46 12.36 6.79
C ALA A 320 8.90 10.96 7.08
N ALA A 321 9.54 9.89 6.58
CA ALA A 321 9.15 8.52 6.87
C ALA A 321 9.42 8.12 8.35
N ALA A 322 10.48 8.64 8.97
CA ALA A 322 10.71 8.48 10.39
C ALA A 322 9.61 9.15 11.23
N VAL A 323 9.17 10.35 10.84
CA VAL A 323 8.02 11.04 11.45
C VAL A 323 6.74 10.23 11.28
N ALA A 324 6.48 9.71 10.07
CA ALA A 324 5.33 8.83 9.80
C ALA A 324 5.32 7.59 10.72
N ALA A 325 6.46 6.91 10.83
CA ALA A 325 6.59 5.73 11.66
C ALA A 325 6.44 6.06 13.17
N ALA A 326 7.03 7.15 13.65
CA ALA A 326 6.88 7.59 15.04
C ALA A 326 5.42 7.96 15.36
N TYR A 327 4.76 8.67 14.45
CA TYR A 327 3.33 8.97 14.55
C TYR A 327 2.48 7.69 14.63
N ALA A 328 2.71 6.75 13.71
CA ALA A 328 1.97 5.49 13.66
C ALA A 328 2.15 4.66 14.94
N GLU A 329 3.38 4.56 15.46
CA GLU A 329 3.69 3.88 16.71
C GLU A 329 3.04 4.57 17.93
N GLY A 330 3.02 5.89 17.95
CA GLY A 330 2.34 6.67 19.01
C GLY A 330 0.83 6.43 19.00
N MET A 331 0.19 6.53 17.82
CA MET A 331 -1.26 6.32 17.67
C MET A 331 -1.67 4.88 17.97
N ALA A 332 -0.87 3.91 17.52
CA ALA A 332 -1.12 2.50 17.80
C ALA A 332 -1.15 2.20 19.31
N ARG A 333 -0.24 2.80 20.09
CA ARG A 333 -0.20 2.65 21.55
C ARG A 333 -1.34 3.37 22.24
N ALA A 334 -1.61 4.61 21.84
CA ALA A 334 -2.68 5.41 22.42
C ALA A 334 -4.05 4.74 22.27
N ARG A 335 -4.27 4.06 21.13
CA ARG A 335 -5.55 3.42 20.82
C ARG A 335 -5.57 1.92 20.97
N LYS A 336 -4.43 1.28 21.29
CA LYS A 336 -4.26 -0.19 21.35
C LYS A 336 -4.61 -0.89 20.02
N TYR A 337 -4.28 -0.23 18.91
CA TYR A 337 -4.55 -0.67 17.53
C TYR A 337 -3.26 -1.10 16.82
N PRO A 338 -3.33 -1.88 15.72
CA PRO A 338 -2.16 -2.22 14.92
C PRO A 338 -1.49 -0.99 14.34
N VAL A 339 -0.16 -0.97 14.36
CA VAL A 339 0.65 0.12 13.78
C VAL A 339 0.43 0.23 12.27
N THR A 340 0.19 -0.91 11.59
CA THR A 340 0.15 -1.03 10.12
C THR A 340 -0.84 -0.06 9.49
N SER A 341 -2.07 0.03 10.02
CA SER A 341 -3.10 0.90 9.45
C SER A 341 -2.70 2.38 9.45
N TYR A 342 -2.11 2.85 10.55
CA TYR A 342 -1.60 4.22 10.64
C TYR A 342 -0.38 4.43 9.76
N GLN A 343 0.57 3.49 9.77
CA GLN A 343 1.83 3.58 9.06
C GLN A 343 1.64 3.60 7.54
N VAL A 344 0.78 2.71 7.02
CA VAL A 344 0.49 2.60 5.59
C VAL A 344 -0.06 3.92 5.06
N ILE A 345 -1.13 4.44 5.67
CA ILE A 345 -1.78 5.68 5.19
C ILE A 345 -0.87 6.90 5.39
N SER A 346 -0.15 6.97 6.52
CA SER A 346 0.78 8.08 6.76
C SER A 346 1.92 8.11 5.75
N ALA A 347 2.37 6.96 5.24
CA ALA A 347 3.43 6.87 4.26
C ALA A 347 2.97 7.14 2.82
N VAL A 348 1.65 7.06 2.52
CA VAL A 348 1.12 7.22 1.14
C VAL A 348 1.66 8.45 0.40
N PRO A 349 1.76 9.66 1.00
CA PRO A 349 2.26 10.83 0.29
C PRO A 349 3.74 10.74 -0.13
N LEU A 350 4.53 9.90 0.55
CA LEU A 350 5.96 9.73 0.26
C LEU A 350 6.22 8.64 -0.79
N LEU A 351 5.23 7.78 -1.07
CA LEU A 351 5.43 6.66 -1.96
C LEU A 351 5.87 7.13 -3.35
N PRO A 352 6.98 6.59 -3.89
CA PRO A 352 7.59 7.09 -5.11
C PRO A 352 6.85 6.65 -6.38
N GLY A 353 5.52 6.83 -6.39
CA GLY A 353 4.64 6.37 -7.45
C GLY A 353 4.89 7.02 -8.79
N ALA A 354 4.99 8.35 -8.80
CA ALA A 354 5.32 9.10 -10.01
C ALA A 354 6.70 8.70 -10.57
N GLY A 355 7.68 8.44 -9.69
CA GLY A 355 9.01 7.98 -10.10
C GLY A 355 8.96 6.64 -10.84
N ILE A 356 8.13 5.70 -10.38
CA ILE A 356 7.93 4.40 -11.04
C ILE A 356 7.33 4.60 -12.44
N TYR A 357 6.27 5.40 -12.53
CA TYR A 357 5.60 5.72 -13.80
C TYR A 357 6.58 6.35 -14.80
N TYR A 358 7.30 7.41 -14.39
CA TYR A 358 8.26 8.09 -15.27
C TYR A 358 9.39 7.16 -15.72
N THR A 359 9.90 6.29 -14.85
CA THR A 359 10.92 5.31 -15.18
C THR A 359 10.48 4.43 -16.34
N MET A 360 9.26 3.87 -16.27
CA MET A 360 8.73 3.00 -17.32
C MET A 360 8.35 3.76 -18.58
N SER A 361 7.74 4.96 -18.45
CA SER A 361 7.38 5.81 -19.58
C SER A 361 8.60 6.25 -20.39
N LEU A 362 9.68 6.66 -19.71
CA LEU A 362 10.94 7.01 -20.37
C LEU A 362 11.57 5.80 -21.08
N GLY A 363 11.51 4.60 -20.47
CA GLY A 363 11.99 3.36 -21.07
C GLY A 363 11.25 3.00 -22.36
N LEU A 364 9.91 3.08 -22.35
CA LEU A 364 9.07 2.81 -23.52
C LEU A 364 9.30 3.83 -24.66
N ASN A 365 9.62 5.09 -24.31
CA ASN A 365 9.93 6.14 -25.28
C ASN A 365 11.38 6.10 -25.78
N GLY A 366 12.15 5.05 -25.49
CA GLY A 366 13.52 4.86 -25.95
C GLY A 366 14.59 5.63 -25.20
N SER A 367 14.22 6.39 -24.14
CA SER A 367 15.16 7.17 -23.32
C SER A 367 15.77 6.33 -22.18
N THR A 368 16.45 5.22 -22.56
CA THR A 368 16.91 4.19 -21.61
C THR A 368 17.81 4.76 -20.49
N GLN A 369 18.72 5.67 -20.82
CA GLN A 369 19.63 6.26 -19.82
C GLN A 369 18.87 7.09 -18.76
N LEU A 370 17.91 7.91 -19.19
CA LEU A 370 17.07 8.68 -18.29
C LEU A 370 16.15 7.76 -17.46
N ALA A 371 15.62 6.71 -18.07
CA ALA A 371 14.84 5.69 -17.38
C ALA A 371 15.63 5.02 -16.25
N LEU A 372 16.87 4.62 -16.51
CA LEU A 372 17.75 4.03 -15.49
C LEU A 372 18.05 5.02 -14.35
N GLN A 373 18.39 6.25 -14.67
CA GLN A 373 18.64 7.29 -13.65
C GLN A 373 17.41 7.51 -12.76
N ARG A 374 16.22 7.63 -13.36
CA ARG A 374 14.96 7.76 -12.61
C ARG A 374 14.65 6.52 -11.79
N GLY A 375 14.90 5.33 -12.34
CA GLY A 375 14.71 4.06 -11.65
C GLY A 375 15.57 3.94 -10.40
N PHE A 376 16.87 4.22 -10.50
CA PHE A 376 17.77 4.23 -9.35
C PHE A 376 17.40 5.28 -8.30
N ALA A 377 17.02 6.50 -8.73
CA ALA A 377 16.53 7.52 -7.81
C ALA A 377 15.26 7.08 -7.08
N THR A 378 14.31 6.47 -7.81
CA THR A 378 13.06 5.94 -7.26
C THR A 378 13.32 4.81 -6.24
N ALA A 379 14.22 3.87 -6.58
CA ALA A 379 14.63 2.80 -5.67
C ALA A 379 15.33 3.34 -4.42
N GLY A 380 16.19 4.34 -4.57
CA GLY A 380 16.87 5.01 -3.46
C GLY A 380 15.87 5.71 -2.51
N ILE A 381 14.85 6.38 -3.05
CA ILE A 381 13.77 6.98 -2.23
C ILE A 381 13.01 5.88 -1.49
N ALA A 382 12.60 4.81 -2.17
CA ALA A 382 11.90 3.69 -1.52
C ALA A 382 12.75 3.04 -0.41
N GLY A 383 14.05 2.87 -0.67
CA GLY A 383 15.01 2.36 0.32
C GLY A 383 15.16 3.29 1.52
N SER A 384 15.22 4.61 1.32
CA SER A 384 15.30 5.58 2.42
C SER A 384 14.06 5.56 3.30
N ILE A 385 12.86 5.47 2.70
CA ILE A 385 11.58 5.33 3.42
C ILE A 385 11.58 4.02 4.24
N ALA A 386 11.93 2.89 3.62
CA ALA A 386 11.95 1.60 4.27
C ALA A 386 12.95 1.56 5.45
N ALA A 387 14.16 2.09 5.26
CA ALA A 387 15.18 2.16 6.30
C ALA A 387 14.72 3.01 7.50
N ALA A 388 14.09 4.17 7.24
CA ALA A 388 13.54 5.03 8.29
C ALA A 388 12.46 4.32 9.12
N ILE A 389 11.52 3.66 8.45
CA ILE A 389 10.44 2.91 9.11
C ILE A 389 11.00 1.79 9.99
N LEU A 390 11.98 1.02 9.46
CA LEU A 390 12.63 -0.06 10.19
C LEU A 390 13.41 0.45 11.40
N LEU A 391 14.14 1.54 11.24
CA LEU A 391 14.91 2.16 12.32
C LEU A 391 14.00 2.56 13.48
N VAL A 392 12.93 3.32 13.20
CA VAL A 392 11.98 3.77 14.23
C VAL A 392 11.29 2.59 14.90
N SER A 393 10.80 1.61 14.12
CA SER A 393 10.15 0.42 14.67
C SER A 393 11.09 -0.40 15.56
N SER A 394 12.36 -0.51 15.19
CA SER A 394 13.40 -1.23 15.99
C SER A 394 13.70 -0.52 17.30
N VAL A 395 13.90 0.81 17.25
CA VAL A 395 14.15 1.63 18.44
C VAL A 395 12.96 1.51 19.41
N VAL A 396 11.76 1.62 18.91
CA VAL A 396 10.54 1.52 19.70
C VAL A 396 10.38 0.14 20.36
N ARG A 397 10.73 -0.95 19.66
CA ARG A 397 10.72 -2.32 20.21
C ARG A 397 11.73 -2.46 21.34
N LEU A 398 12.94 -1.92 21.20
CA LEU A 398 13.97 -1.97 22.25
C LEU A 398 13.50 -1.29 23.53
N PHE A 399 12.94 -0.08 23.44
CA PHE A 399 12.39 0.62 24.61
C PHE A 399 11.21 -0.09 25.26
N THR A 400 10.39 -0.80 24.47
CA THR A 400 9.23 -1.54 24.99
C THR A 400 9.66 -2.84 25.67
N ALA A 401 10.69 -3.51 25.18
CA ALA A 401 11.25 -4.73 25.79
C ALA A 401 11.91 -4.44 27.13
N GLN A 402 12.59 -3.30 27.27
CA GLN A 402 13.22 -2.89 28.55
C GLN A 402 12.20 -2.54 29.65
N ARG A 403 11.00 -2.08 29.30
CA ARG A 403 9.93 -1.78 30.28
C ARG A 403 9.19 -3.02 30.80
N LYS A 404 9.40 -4.18 30.20
CA LYS A 404 8.79 -5.46 30.62
C LYS A 404 9.72 -6.33 31.48
N LYS A 405 10.97 -5.92 31.61
CA LYS A 405 11.92 -6.43 32.61
C LYS A 405 11.91 -5.54 33.87
#